data_927fe34384c98f9a27ac78c7988618ff
#
_entry.id   927fe34384c98f9a27ac78c7988618ff
#
_cell.length_a   1.000
_cell.length_b   1.000
_cell.length_c   1.000
_cell.angle_alpha   90.00
_cell.angle_beta   90.00
_cell.angle_gamma   90.00
#
_symmetry.space_group_name_H-M   'P 1'
#
loop_
_entity.id
_entity.type
_entity.pdbx_description
1 polymer ?
#
loop_
_entity_poly.entity_id
_entity_poly.type
_entity_poly.pdbx_seq_one_letter_code
_entity_poly.pdbx_strand_id
1 'polypeptide(L)'
;MSLKIRQYWVDEPGDSVLTMYRKRLTRRRIPPFPRVVQIETIGVCNVSCVWCPYGKLDPAPPAGKMTWEQYETLIDECSKHEVRRLSPYLTNEPFLDKELAERIKMTRRKMPKTKIVVTTNGTVLTPDKVEQICALDGALHAIYISFQGIEKEGYEKTVGKNGKFEVTLANVNHLLEEMRKRRLDRPKVWITMVDTNIIDARKALRYWKARGVRAKYTALENRGGNMKQAQGWSVHKLDYFTECERLMKQAYVTWDGDMVICCTDFGRQHVLGNVFKDGIEAVWRGDIANDLRRRYITGRIHTIDLCSVCEIDKEREVEA
;
A
#
# COMPACT_ATOMS: atom_id res chain seq x y z
N MET A 1 -25.63 -8.00 21.65
CA MET A 1 -24.34 -8.53 21.18
C MET A 1 -24.02 -7.86 19.84
N SER A 2 -23.27 -6.77 19.85
CA SER A 2 -22.93 -5.99 18.65
C SER A 2 -21.79 -6.69 17.92
N LEU A 3 -22.08 -7.28 16.76
CA LEU A 3 -21.08 -7.81 15.84
C LEU A 3 -20.31 -6.62 15.24
N LYS A 4 -19.16 -6.30 15.83
CA LYS A 4 -18.20 -5.36 15.23
C LYS A 4 -17.57 -6.06 14.03
N ILE A 5 -17.98 -5.68 12.82
CA ILE A 5 -17.45 -6.18 11.55
C ILE A 5 -16.27 -5.30 11.18
N ARG A 6 -15.14 -5.90 10.88
CA ARG A 6 -13.86 -5.24 10.58
C ARG A 6 -13.62 -5.10 9.12
N GLN A 7 -13.09 -3.94 8.75
CA GLN A 7 -12.79 -3.55 7.38
C GLN A 7 -11.29 -3.41 7.19
N TYR A 8 -10.74 -4.15 6.22
CA TYR A 8 -9.43 -3.87 5.65
C TYR A 8 -9.55 -3.50 4.18
N TRP A 9 -9.25 -2.24 3.86
CA TRP A 9 -8.86 -1.71 2.54
C TRP A 9 -9.80 -1.89 1.33
N VAL A 10 -10.98 -2.39 1.44
CA VAL A 10 -11.89 -2.59 0.29
C VAL A 10 -13.27 -1.94 0.48
N ASP A 11 -13.57 -1.49 1.68
CA ASP A 11 -14.84 -0.85 1.95
C ASP A 11 -14.70 0.67 1.79
N GLU A 12 -15.54 1.26 0.95
CA GLU A 12 -15.59 2.71 0.79
C GLU A 12 -16.45 3.32 1.90
N PRO A 13 -16.11 4.52 2.41
CA PRO A 13 -16.99 5.24 3.30
C PRO A 13 -18.39 5.38 2.66
N GLY A 14 -19.44 4.88 3.34
CA GLY A 14 -20.82 4.94 2.85
C GLY A 14 -21.46 3.59 2.46
N ASP A 15 -20.75 2.47 2.62
CA ASP A 15 -21.36 1.16 2.38
C ASP A 15 -22.52 0.86 3.33
N SER A 16 -23.69 0.52 2.75
CA SER A 16 -24.85 0.09 3.53
C SER A 16 -24.63 -1.27 4.20
N VAL A 17 -25.37 -1.56 5.28
CA VAL A 17 -25.35 -2.87 5.98
C VAL A 17 -25.60 -4.04 5.00
N LEU A 18 -26.47 -3.85 4.01
CA LEU A 18 -26.76 -4.85 2.98
C LEU A 18 -25.57 -5.08 2.05
N THR A 19 -24.83 -4.01 1.71
CA THR A 19 -23.58 -4.09 0.95
C THR A 19 -22.53 -4.85 1.73
N MET A 20 -22.40 -4.59 3.03
CA MET A 20 -21.48 -5.29 3.93
C MET A 20 -21.82 -6.79 4.03
N TYR A 21 -23.11 -7.14 4.13
CA TYR A 21 -23.56 -8.53 4.17
C TYR A 21 -23.31 -9.26 2.84
N ARG A 22 -23.62 -8.63 1.70
CA ARG A 22 -23.27 -9.15 0.37
C ARG A 22 -21.76 -9.33 0.20
N LYS A 23 -20.96 -8.38 0.65
CA LYS A 23 -19.49 -8.49 0.66
C LYS A 23 -19.04 -9.70 1.48
N ARG A 24 -19.63 -9.96 2.64
CA ARG A 24 -19.32 -11.13 3.48
C ARG A 24 -19.63 -12.46 2.78
N LEU A 25 -20.76 -12.55 2.09
CA LEU A 25 -21.12 -13.75 1.30
C LEU A 25 -20.20 -13.95 0.09
N THR A 26 -19.68 -12.86 -0.50
CA THR A 26 -18.75 -12.89 -1.65
C THR A 26 -17.28 -13.01 -1.24
N ARG A 27 -16.96 -12.87 0.05
CA ARG A 27 -15.57 -12.97 0.58
C ARG A 27 -14.88 -14.28 0.19
N ARG A 28 -15.60 -15.37 0.14
CA ARG A 28 -15.07 -16.71 -0.20
C ARG A 28 -14.94 -16.97 -1.69
N ARG A 29 -15.41 -16.06 -2.57
CA ARG A 29 -15.26 -16.22 -4.02
C ARG A 29 -13.93 -15.64 -4.48
N ILE A 30 -13.05 -16.50 -4.94
CA ILE A 30 -11.82 -16.10 -5.63
C ILE A 30 -12.23 -15.53 -6.99
N PRO A 31 -11.93 -14.26 -7.30
CA PRO A 31 -12.17 -13.73 -8.63
C PRO A 31 -11.24 -14.41 -9.64
N PRO A 32 -11.63 -14.53 -10.92
CA PRO A 32 -10.79 -15.11 -11.96
C PRO A 32 -9.47 -14.34 -12.17
N PHE A 33 -9.48 -13.05 -11.85
CA PHE A 33 -8.33 -12.15 -11.87
C PHE A 33 -8.34 -11.26 -10.63
N PRO A 34 -7.18 -10.82 -10.10
CA PRO A 34 -7.14 -9.99 -8.89
C PRO A 34 -7.86 -8.65 -9.07
N ARG A 35 -8.64 -8.27 -8.05
CA ARG A 35 -9.38 -6.98 -8.05
C ARG A 35 -8.49 -5.79 -7.70
N VAL A 36 -7.40 -6.05 -7.03
CA VAL A 36 -6.39 -5.07 -6.65
C VAL A 36 -5.04 -5.60 -7.10
N VAL A 37 -4.29 -4.80 -7.84
CA VAL A 37 -2.95 -5.14 -8.31
C VAL A 37 -1.98 -4.09 -7.82
N GLN A 38 -0.92 -4.52 -7.13
CA GLN A 38 0.20 -3.68 -6.77
C GLN A 38 1.42 -4.14 -7.56
N ILE A 39 2.07 -3.22 -8.25
CA ILE A 39 3.23 -3.51 -9.11
C ILE A 39 4.37 -2.62 -8.67
N GLU A 40 5.40 -3.22 -8.12
CA GLU A 40 6.63 -2.51 -7.76
C GLU A 40 7.39 -2.16 -9.03
N THR A 41 7.45 -0.88 -9.39
CA THR A 41 8.17 -0.45 -10.61
C THR A 41 9.68 -0.30 -10.39
N ILE A 42 10.10 -0.14 -9.13
CA ILE A 42 11.48 -0.01 -8.71
C ILE A 42 11.65 -0.61 -7.31
N GLY A 43 12.64 -1.46 -7.10
CA GLY A 43 12.88 -2.16 -5.84
C GLY A 43 13.83 -1.40 -4.90
N VAL A 44 13.62 -0.08 -4.70
CA VAL A 44 14.42 0.74 -3.79
C VAL A 44 13.57 1.73 -3.00
N CYS A 45 14.03 2.02 -1.77
CA CYS A 45 13.51 3.08 -0.93
C CYS A 45 14.66 3.91 -0.37
N ASN A 46 14.49 5.22 -0.28
CA ASN A 46 15.52 6.14 0.17
C ASN A 46 15.53 6.40 1.68
N VAL A 47 14.55 5.88 2.42
CA VAL A 47 14.43 6.05 3.88
C VAL A 47 14.56 4.70 4.59
N SER A 48 14.78 4.73 5.91
CA SER A 48 14.93 3.53 6.75
C SER A 48 14.01 3.58 7.96
N CYS A 49 12.69 3.62 7.71
CA CYS A 49 11.71 3.71 8.80
C CYS A 49 11.91 2.61 9.84
N VAL A 50 11.79 2.98 11.13
CA VAL A 50 12.08 2.06 12.25
C VAL A 50 11.21 0.81 12.27
N TRP A 51 10.00 0.86 11.74
CA TRP A 51 9.08 -0.28 11.64
C TRP A 51 8.94 -0.89 10.25
N CYS A 52 9.80 -0.51 9.29
CA CYS A 52 9.79 -1.10 7.95
C CYS A 52 10.84 -2.20 7.86
N PRO A 53 10.48 -3.41 7.41
CA PRO A 53 11.44 -4.49 7.18
C PRO A 53 12.45 -4.15 6.09
N TYR A 54 12.06 -3.33 5.10
CA TYR A 54 12.95 -2.92 4.02
C TYR A 54 14.25 -2.31 4.58
N GLY A 55 15.39 -2.81 4.16
CA GLY A 55 16.71 -2.38 4.66
C GLY A 55 17.11 -2.96 6.03
N LYS A 56 16.31 -3.89 6.59
CA LYS A 56 16.62 -4.62 7.84
C LYS A 56 16.66 -6.13 7.63
N LEU A 57 16.22 -6.59 6.49
CA LEU A 57 16.30 -8.00 6.13
C LEU A 57 17.73 -8.35 5.72
N ASP A 58 18.15 -9.55 6.09
CA ASP A 58 19.41 -10.16 5.68
C ASP A 58 19.09 -11.58 5.15
N PRO A 59 19.33 -11.86 3.87
CA PRO A 59 19.77 -10.89 2.84
C PRO A 59 18.72 -9.81 2.53
N ALA A 60 19.21 -8.63 2.12
CA ALA A 60 18.32 -7.56 1.67
C ALA A 60 17.56 -7.97 0.39
N PRO A 61 16.32 -7.52 0.21
CA PRO A 61 15.61 -7.74 -1.05
C PRO A 61 16.42 -7.18 -2.23
N PRO A 62 16.41 -7.86 -3.40
CA PRO A 62 17.15 -7.39 -4.56
C PRO A 62 16.65 -6.02 -5.00
N ALA A 63 17.59 -5.12 -5.33
CA ALA A 63 17.28 -3.81 -5.89
C ALA A 63 17.30 -3.88 -7.42
N GLY A 64 16.39 -3.14 -8.06
CA GLY A 64 16.33 -3.06 -9.51
C GLY A 64 15.14 -2.25 -9.98
N LYS A 65 14.88 -2.29 -11.27
CA LYS A 65 13.80 -1.54 -11.92
C LYS A 65 13.14 -2.38 -13.01
N MET A 66 11.82 -2.36 -13.03
CA MET A 66 11.01 -2.95 -14.09
C MET A 66 11.17 -2.12 -15.38
N THR A 67 11.40 -2.78 -16.52
CA THR A 67 11.48 -2.07 -17.80
C THR A 67 10.11 -1.48 -18.19
N TRP A 68 10.11 -0.59 -19.18
CA TRP A 68 8.86 -0.04 -19.69
C TRP A 68 7.99 -1.13 -20.31
N GLU A 69 8.58 -1.98 -21.14
CA GLU A 69 7.92 -3.06 -21.86
C GLU A 69 7.32 -4.10 -20.90
N GLN A 70 8.04 -4.45 -19.83
CA GLN A 70 7.55 -5.34 -18.80
C GLN A 70 6.30 -4.76 -18.12
N TYR A 71 6.38 -3.49 -17.70
CA TYR A 71 5.24 -2.82 -17.08
C TYR A 71 4.05 -2.70 -18.04
N GLU A 72 4.29 -2.31 -19.29
CA GLU A 72 3.24 -2.18 -20.31
C GLU A 72 2.53 -3.50 -20.57
N THR A 73 3.28 -4.61 -20.67
CA THR A 73 2.73 -5.97 -20.83
C THR A 73 1.79 -6.33 -19.69
N LEU A 74 2.18 -6.06 -18.43
CA LEU A 74 1.32 -6.31 -17.26
C LEU A 74 0.06 -5.45 -17.28
N ILE A 75 0.16 -4.18 -17.71
CA ILE A 75 -1.01 -3.30 -17.81
C ILE A 75 -1.94 -3.73 -18.94
N ASP A 76 -1.40 -4.23 -20.06
CA ASP A 76 -2.21 -4.79 -21.15
C ASP A 76 -2.99 -6.01 -20.71
N GLU A 77 -2.39 -6.87 -19.91
CA GLU A 77 -3.10 -7.99 -19.30
C GLU A 77 -4.18 -7.51 -18.33
N CYS A 78 -3.84 -6.61 -17.39
CA CYS A 78 -4.79 -6.05 -16.42
C CYS A 78 -5.97 -5.36 -17.11
N SER A 79 -5.77 -4.72 -18.27
CA SER A 79 -6.82 -3.99 -18.99
C SER A 79 -7.93 -4.88 -19.53
N LYS A 80 -7.68 -6.16 -19.70
CA LYS A 80 -8.66 -7.17 -20.16
C LYS A 80 -9.59 -7.64 -19.02
N HIS A 81 -9.33 -7.21 -17.78
CA HIS A 81 -10.03 -7.68 -16.60
C HIS A 81 -10.58 -6.52 -15.76
N GLU A 82 -11.50 -6.84 -14.83
CA GLU A 82 -12.04 -5.85 -13.90
C GLU A 82 -11.09 -5.63 -12.70
N VAL A 83 -10.05 -4.81 -12.91
CA VAL A 83 -9.16 -4.34 -11.84
C VAL A 83 -9.72 -3.04 -11.26
N ARG A 84 -10.13 -3.06 -10.00
CA ARG A 84 -10.73 -1.89 -9.33
C ARG A 84 -9.68 -0.87 -8.92
N ARG A 85 -8.52 -1.35 -8.45
CA ARG A 85 -7.40 -0.50 -8.03
C ARG A 85 -6.09 -1.06 -8.53
N LEU A 86 -5.27 -0.18 -9.06
CA LEU A 86 -3.88 -0.44 -9.41
C LEU A 86 -2.98 0.52 -8.66
N SER A 87 -1.90 0.00 -8.12
CA SER A 87 -0.92 0.78 -7.38
C SER A 87 0.48 0.50 -7.93
N PRO A 88 1.13 1.45 -8.61
CA PRO A 88 2.48 1.27 -9.16
C PRO A 88 3.56 1.40 -8.09
N TYR A 89 3.38 0.72 -6.98
CA TYR A 89 4.32 0.58 -5.86
C TYR A 89 3.98 -0.66 -5.02
N LEU A 90 4.94 -1.12 -4.21
CA LEU A 90 4.75 -2.20 -3.24
C LEU A 90 5.57 -1.90 -1.96
N THR A 91 6.86 -2.22 -1.96
CA THR A 91 7.74 -2.05 -0.80
C THR A 91 8.75 -0.90 -0.95
N ASN A 92 8.66 -0.16 -2.04
CA ASN A 92 9.58 0.88 -2.50
C ASN A 92 9.11 2.31 -2.19
N GLU A 93 9.94 3.29 -2.55
CA GLU A 93 9.51 4.68 -2.74
C GLU A 93 9.26 4.94 -4.24
N PRO A 94 8.00 5.06 -4.67
CA PRO A 94 7.67 5.09 -6.09
C PRO A 94 8.21 6.31 -6.82
N PHE A 95 8.36 7.47 -6.17
CA PHE A 95 8.88 8.68 -6.81
C PHE A 95 10.39 8.66 -7.07
N LEU A 96 11.09 7.60 -6.71
CA LEU A 96 12.44 7.32 -7.19
C LEU A 96 12.43 6.79 -8.63
N ASP A 97 11.31 6.22 -9.09
CA ASP A 97 11.14 5.89 -10.51
C ASP A 97 10.89 7.15 -11.34
N LYS A 98 11.84 7.47 -12.21
CA LYS A 98 11.76 8.65 -13.10
C LYS A 98 10.61 8.55 -14.11
N GLU A 99 10.16 7.33 -14.42
CA GLU A 99 9.08 7.05 -15.39
C GLU A 99 7.71 6.94 -14.74
N LEU A 100 7.58 7.09 -13.41
CA LEU A 100 6.32 6.89 -12.69
C LEU A 100 5.15 7.68 -13.28
N ALA A 101 5.35 8.95 -13.60
CA ALA A 101 4.30 9.81 -14.15
C ALA A 101 3.78 9.27 -15.50
N GLU A 102 4.68 8.88 -16.38
CA GLU A 102 4.32 8.32 -17.69
C GLU A 102 3.68 6.94 -17.58
N ARG A 103 4.14 6.10 -16.64
CA ARG A 103 3.49 4.83 -16.29
C ARG A 103 2.05 5.04 -15.80
N ILE A 104 1.80 6.05 -14.97
CA ILE A 104 0.45 6.42 -14.51
C ILE A 104 -0.42 6.88 -15.69
N LYS A 105 0.08 7.75 -16.56
CA LYS A 105 -0.65 8.21 -17.76
C LYS A 105 -0.99 7.05 -18.69
N MET A 106 -0.03 6.18 -18.97
CA MET A 106 -0.25 5.00 -19.81
C MET A 106 -1.30 4.07 -19.17
N THR A 107 -1.18 3.78 -17.88
CA THR A 107 -2.17 2.97 -17.16
C THR A 107 -3.56 3.59 -17.23
N ARG A 108 -3.69 4.91 -17.07
CA ARG A 108 -4.99 5.59 -17.17
C ARG A 108 -5.60 5.45 -18.57
N ARG A 109 -4.79 5.58 -19.63
CA ARG A 109 -5.29 5.40 -21.02
C ARG A 109 -5.82 3.99 -21.25
N LYS A 110 -5.09 2.96 -20.80
CA LYS A 110 -5.46 1.56 -20.99
C LYS A 110 -6.57 1.08 -20.03
N MET A 111 -6.66 1.70 -18.85
CA MET A 111 -7.58 1.28 -17.76
C MET A 111 -8.37 2.48 -17.19
N PRO A 112 -9.28 3.09 -17.98
CA PRO A 112 -9.92 4.37 -17.62
C PRO A 112 -10.82 4.31 -16.37
N LYS A 113 -11.34 3.12 -16.01
CA LYS A 113 -12.22 2.92 -14.84
C LYS A 113 -11.46 2.54 -13.57
N THR A 114 -10.19 2.18 -13.67
CA THR A 114 -9.38 1.72 -12.54
C THR A 114 -8.94 2.89 -11.67
N LYS A 115 -9.02 2.76 -10.36
CA LYS A 115 -8.46 3.73 -9.41
C LYS A 115 -6.95 3.53 -9.33
N ILE A 116 -6.17 4.48 -9.83
CA ILE A 116 -4.71 4.46 -9.71
C ILE A 116 -4.34 5.19 -8.42
N VAL A 117 -3.60 4.52 -7.55
CA VAL A 117 -3.27 5.02 -6.20
C VAL A 117 -1.78 4.85 -5.94
N VAL A 118 -1.14 5.87 -5.38
CA VAL A 118 0.27 5.83 -4.99
C VAL A 118 0.41 6.15 -3.51
N THR A 119 1.33 5.45 -2.83
CA THR A 119 1.79 5.81 -1.49
C THR A 119 3.26 6.23 -1.58
N THR A 120 3.63 7.32 -0.91
CA THR A 120 4.98 7.87 -0.89
C THR A 120 5.38 8.28 0.53
N ASN A 121 6.66 8.28 0.82
CA ASN A 121 7.18 8.86 2.06
C ASN A 121 7.28 10.40 2.02
N GLY A 122 7.08 11.02 0.84
CA GLY A 122 7.07 12.47 0.65
C GLY A 122 8.44 13.14 0.62
N THR A 123 9.51 12.44 0.97
CA THR A 123 10.85 13.06 1.08
C THR A 123 11.43 13.52 -0.26
N VAL A 124 11.00 12.88 -1.33
CA VAL A 124 11.46 13.14 -2.71
C VAL A 124 10.41 13.84 -3.58
N LEU A 125 9.36 14.40 -2.98
CA LEU A 125 8.38 15.24 -3.68
C LEU A 125 8.96 16.64 -3.96
N THR A 126 10.03 16.68 -4.73
CA THR A 126 10.65 17.93 -5.19
C THR A 126 9.68 18.76 -6.04
N PRO A 127 9.95 20.06 -6.29
CA PRO A 127 9.10 20.89 -7.17
C PRO A 127 8.83 20.25 -8.53
N ASP A 128 9.84 19.64 -9.16
CA ASP A 128 9.68 18.94 -10.45
C ASP A 128 8.72 17.75 -10.34
N LYS A 129 8.75 17.00 -9.21
CA LYS A 129 7.81 15.89 -8.99
C LYS A 129 6.40 16.40 -8.73
N VAL A 130 6.27 17.50 -8.00
CA VAL A 130 4.98 18.18 -7.79
C VAL A 130 4.40 18.64 -9.13
N GLU A 131 5.20 19.24 -10.00
CA GLU A 131 4.79 19.62 -11.36
C GLU A 131 4.31 18.40 -12.17
N GLN A 132 5.07 17.31 -12.16
CA GLN A 132 4.67 16.06 -12.81
C GLN A 132 3.33 15.53 -12.27
N ILE A 133 3.09 15.58 -10.94
CA ILE A 133 1.83 15.14 -10.33
C ILE A 133 0.67 16.04 -10.80
N CYS A 134 0.86 17.36 -10.80
CA CYS A 134 -0.14 18.32 -11.24
C CYS A 134 -0.48 18.15 -12.73
N ALA A 135 0.50 17.77 -13.55
CA ALA A 135 0.35 17.52 -14.98
C ALA A 135 -0.26 16.14 -15.32
N LEU A 136 -0.66 15.34 -14.34
CA LEU A 136 -1.31 14.04 -14.57
C LEU A 136 -2.77 14.16 -15.05
N ASP A 137 -3.34 15.35 -15.02
CA ASP A 137 -4.72 15.63 -15.51
C ASP A 137 -5.76 14.62 -14.99
N GLY A 138 -5.75 14.39 -13.69
CA GLY A 138 -6.69 13.46 -13.02
C GLY A 138 -6.39 11.97 -13.26
N ALA A 139 -5.31 11.61 -13.95
CA ALA A 139 -4.92 10.21 -14.14
C ALA A 139 -4.68 9.49 -12.81
N LEU A 140 -4.06 10.16 -11.84
CA LEU A 140 -3.87 9.65 -10.49
C LEU A 140 -5.13 9.91 -9.65
N HIS A 141 -5.72 8.84 -9.09
CA HIS A 141 -6.94 8.95 -8.29
C HIS A 141 -6.65 9.48 -6.88
N ALA A 142 -5.64 8.95 -6.23
CA ALA A 142 -5.24 9.36 -4.89
C ALA A 142 -3.74 9.19 -4.66
N ILE A 143 -3.20 10.04 -3.80
CA ILE A 143 -1.85 9.96 -3.26
C ILE A 143 -1.93 9.89 -1.73
N TYR A 144 -1.33 8.86 -1.16
CA TYR A 144 -1.17 8.71 0.27
C TYR A 144 0.27 9.08 0.65
N ILE A 145 0.41 10.07 1.50
CA ILE A 145 1.72 10.54 1.97
C ILE A 145 1.92 10.00 3.38
N SER A 146 2.88 9.11 3.54
CA SER A 146 3.27 8.53 4.83
C SER A 146 4.09 9.55 5.63
N PHE A 147 3.40 10.50 6.30
CA PHE A 147 4.01 11.58 7.05
C PHE A 147 3.84 11.35 8.56
N GLN A 148 4.90 10.91 9.22
CA GLN A 148 4.87 10.31 10.55
C GLN A 148 4.94 11.35 11.68
N GLY A 149 3.79 11.84 12.11
CA GLY A 149 3.69 12.87 13.15
C GLY A 149 3.88 14.29 12.61
N ILE A 150 3.94 15.28 13.50
CA ILE A 150 4.17 16.70 13.15
C ILE A 150 5.22 17.36 14.05
N GLU A 151 5.97 16.56 14.75
CA GLU A 151 7.09 17.00 15.57
C GLU A 151 8.37 16.44 14.97
N LYS A 152 9.38 17.32 14.84
CA LYS A 152 10.63 17.00 14.18
C LYS A 152 11.29 15.73 14.74
N GLU A 153 11.46 15.69 16.05
CA GLU A 153 12.14 14.58 16.73
C GLU A 153 11.43 13.24 16.48
N GLY A 154 10.11 13.20 16.67
CA GLY A 154 9.30 11.99 16.44
C GLY A 154 9.32 11.55 14.96
N TYR A 155 9.20 12.51 14.04
CA TYR A 155 9.26 12.27 12.62
C TYR A 155 10.61 11.68 12.19
N GLU A 156 11.71 12.37 12.52
CA GLU A 156 13.06 11.98 12.09
C GLU A 156 13.50 10.65 12.73
N LYS A 157 13.13 10.43 14.00
CA LYS A 157 13.33 9.14 14.67
C LYS A 157 12.57 8.01 13.96
N THR A 158 11.36 8.29 13.51
CA THR A 158 10.50 7.32 12.83
C THR A 158 10.98 6.98 11.43
N VAL A 159 11.22 8.02 10.61
CA VAL A 159 11.55 7.86 9.18
C VAL A 159 13.01 7.45 8.99
N GLY A 160 13.87 7.81 9.93
CA GLY A 160 15.28 7.42 9.94
C GLY A 160 16.09 8.12 8.85
N LYS A 161 17.02 7.40 8.23
CA LYS A 161 17.92 7.96 7.21
C LYS A 161 17.13 8.73 6.14
N ASN A 162 17.62 9.94 5.82
CA ASN A 162 17.01 10.88 4.85
C ASN A 162 15.61 11.42 5.22
N GLY A 163 15.08 11.08 6.38
CA GLY A 163 13.85 11.64 6.91
C GLY A 163 14.07 13.04 7.50
N LYS A 164 14.14 14.08 6.67
CA LYS A 164 14.28 15.47 7.10
C LYS A 164 12.89 16.09 7.24
N PHE A 165 12.48 16.38 8.48
CA PHE A 165 11.14 16.88 8.80
C PHE A 165 10.77 18.12 8.01
N GLU A 166 11.59 19.18 8.11
CA GLU A 166 11.29 20.48 7.49
C GLU A 166 11.21 20.36 5.97
N VAL A 167 12.13 19.60 5.36
CA VAL A 167 12.15 19.40 3.91
C VAL A 167 10.91 18.65 3.45
N THR A 168 10.55 17.57 4.14
CA THR A 168 9.37 16.79 3.77
C THR A 168 8.08 17.56 3.99
N LEU A 169 7.99 18.33 5.09
CA LEU A 169 6.83 19.19 5.35
C LEU A 169 6.70 20.28 4.27
N ALA A 170 7.81 20.89 3.86
CA ALA A 170 7.83 21.86 2.77
C ALA A 170 7.37 21.24 1.44
N ASN A 171 7.84 20.03 1.11
CA ASN A 171 7.42 19.30 -0.08
C ASN A 171 5.90 19.03 -0.09
N VAL A 172 5.37 18.55 1.04
CA VAL A 172 3.93 18.30 1.17
C VAL A 172 3.12 19.56 1.04
N ASN A 173 3.53 20.64 1.72
CA ASN A 173 2.85 21.94 1.64
C ASN A 173 2.87 22.48 0.21
N HIS A 174 4.01 22.36 -0.49
CA HIS A 174 4.13 22.79 -1.87
C HIS A 174 3.15 22.04 -2.79
N LEU A 175 3.05 20.72 -2.67
CA LEU A 175 2.06 19.92 -3.41
C LEU A 175 0.63 20.44 -3.14
N LEU A 176 0.26 20.63 -1.88
CA LEU A 176 -1.08 21.08 -1.49
C LEU A 176 -1.37 22.49 -2.03
N GLU A 177 -0.38 23.38 -2.01
CA GLU A 177 -0.49 24.73 -2.54
C GLU A 177 -0.67 24.76 -4.05
N GLU A 178 0.16 24.01 -4.79
CA GLU A 178 0.07 23.94 -6.27
C GLU A 178 -1.26 23.32 -6.72
N MET A 179 -1.74 22.28 -6.05
CA MET A 179 -3.05 21.71 -6.33
C MET A 179 -4.18 22.72 -6.08
N ARG A 180 -4.09 23.54 -5.00
CA ARG A 180 -5.08 24.59 -4.71
C ARG A 180 -5.04 25.70 -5.74
N LYS A 181 -3.85 26.21 -6.09
CA LYS A 181 -3.67 27.25 -7.11
C LYS A 181 -4.26 26.83 -8.45
N ARG A 182 -4.07 25.58 -8.85
CA ARG A 182 -4.56 25.02 -10.11
C ARG A 182 -5.98 24.47 -10.02
N ARG A 183 -6.63 24.55 -8.86
CA ARG A 183 -7.98 24.03 -8.58
C ARG A 183 -8.13 22.55 -8.98
N LEU A 184 -7.11 21.74 -8.70
CA LEU A 184 -7.11 20.32 -9.06
C LEU A 184 -7.94 19.52 -8.04
N ASP A 185 -8.87 18.74 -8.56
CA ASP A 185 -9.69 17.82 -7.78
C ASP A 185 -8.97 16.48 -7.50
N ARG A 186 -7.96 16.17 -8.30
CA ARG A 186 -7.18 14.95 -8.22
C ARG A 186 -5.68 15.25 -8.39
N PRO A 187 -4.84 14.40 -7.78
CA PRO A 187 -5.17 13.27 -6.90
C PRO A 187 -5.82 13.73 -5.59
N LYS A 188 -6.67 12.87 -4.98
CA LYS A 188 -7.10 13.10 -3.60
C LYS A 188 -5.90 12.86 -2.68
N VAL A 189 -5.47 13.88 -1.94
CA VAL A 189 -4.31 13.77 -1.04
C VAL A 189 -4.77 13.31 0.33
N TRP A 190 -4.07 12.30 0.85
CA TRP A 190 -4.23 11.77 2.20
C TRP A 190 -2.90 11.76 2.93
N ILE A 191 -2.89 12.24 4.16
CA ILE A 191 -1.77 12.00 5.08
C ILE A 191 -2.05 10.71 5.84
N THR A 192 -1.09 9.82 5.86
CA THR A 192 -1.18 8.56 6.62
C THR A 192 -0.07 8.46 7.64
N MET A 193 -0.40 7.93 8.79
CA MET A 193 0.52 7.76 9.91
C MET A 193 0.37 6.35 10.48
N VAL A 194 1.40 5.90 11.17
CA VAL A 194 1.34 4.69 11.99
C VAL A 194 1.34 5.14 13.45
N ASP A 195 0.30 4.77 14.20
CA ASP A 195 0.17 5.14 15.60
C ASP A 195 1.14 4.32 16.46
N THR A 196 2.03 5.02 17.12
CA THR A 196 3.12 4.44 17.92
C THR A 196 3.43 5.31 19.13
N ASN A 197 4.16 4.77 20.09
CA ASN A 197 4.66 5.55 21.22
C ASN A 197 5.78 6.57 20.86
N ILE A 198 6.15 6.67 19.59
CA ILE A 198 7.18 7.62 19.10
C ILE A 198 6.56 8.95 18.68
N ILE A 199 5.30 8.94 18.22
CA ILE A 199 4.62 10.13 17.68
C ILE A 199 3.26 10.34 18.36
N ASP A 200 2.81 11.59 18.43
CA ASP A 200 1.41 11.90 18.76
C ASP A 200 0.58 11.95 17.46
N ALA A 201 0.05 10.78 17.07
CA ALA A 201 -0.78 10.64 15.87
C ALA A 201 -2.07 11.47 15.97
N ARG A 202 -2.65 11.64 17.17
CA ARG A 202 -3.89 12.43 17.37
C ARG A 202 -3.62 13.93 17.21
N LYS A 203 -2.49 14.43 17.70
CA LYS A 203 -2.05 15.82 17.48
C LYS A 203 -1.83 16.07 15.98
N ALA A 204 -1.16 15.16 15.31
CA ALA A 204 -0.92 15.24 13.87
C ALA A 204 -2.23 15.22 13.07
N LEU A 205 -3.19 14.38 13.46
CA LEU A 205 -4.51 14.33 12.84
C LEU A 205 -5.22 15.67 12.92
N ARG A 206 -5.26 16.30 14.12
CA ARG A 206 -5.85 17.64 14.32
C ARG A 206 -5.13 18.71 13.48
N TYR A 207 -3.81 18.65 13.41
CA TYR A 207 -3.00 19.59 12.61
C TYR A 207 -3.39 19.59 11.13
N TRP A 208 -3.50 18.40 10.52
CA TRP A 208 -3.84 18.25 9.11
C TRP A 208 -5.30 18.61 8.84
N LYS A 209 -6.21 18.19 9.71
CA LYS A 209 -7.63 18.54 9.62
C LYS A 209 -7.85 20.06 9.66
N ALA A 210 -7.19 20.78 10.56
CA ALA A 210 -7.27 22.24 10.64
C ALA A 210 -6.80 22.94 9.34
N ARG A 211 -6.04 22.25 8.48
CA ARG A 211 -5.58 22.72 7.17
C ARG A 211 -6.44 22.22 6.00
N GLY A 212 -7.57 21.57 6.29
CA GLY A 212 -8.45 20.99 5.28
C GLY A 212 -7.85 19.78 4.55
N VAL A 213 -6.83 19.15 5.12
CA VAL A 213 -6.17 17.99 4.54
C VAL A 213 -6.71 16.71 5.20
N ARG A 214 -7.11 15.74 4.39
CA ARG A 214 -7.53 14.43 4.89
C ARG A 214 -6.36 13.71 5.52
N ALA A 215 -6.56 13.18 6.71
CA ALA A 215 -5.53 12.44 7.41
C ALA A 215 -6.13 11.24 8.14
N LYS A 216 -5.31 10.21 8.31
CA LYS A 216 -5.65 9.03 9.11
C LYS A 216 -4.41 8.40 9.71
N TYR A 217 -4.61 7.62 10.76
CA TYR A 217 -3.58 6.73 11.27
C TYR A 217 -4.08 5.30 11.38
N THR A 218 -3.15 4.36 11.32
CA THR A 218 -3.38 2.93 11.50
C THR A 218 -2.50 2.43 12.62
N ALA A 219 -2.89 1.33 13.23
CA ALA A 219 -2.00 0.63 14.15
C ALA A 219 -0.75 0.11 13.44
N LEU A 220 0.31 -0.05 14.21
CA LEU A 220 1.52 -0.74 13.76
C LEU A 220 1.27 -2.24 13.74
N GLU A 221 1.42 -2.86 12.59
CA GLU A 221 1.37 -4.31 12.41
C GLU A 221 2.79 -4.91 12.51
N ASN A 222 2.91 -6.19 12.90
CA ASN A 222 4.21 -6.89 12.93
C ASN A 222 4.75 -7.29 11.54
N ARG A 223 4.08 -6.86 10.47
CA ARG A 223 4.47 -7.10 9.07
C ARG A 223 4.70 -8.57 8.74
N GLY A 224 3.77 -9.46 9.17
CA GLY A 224 3.91 -10.90 8.95
C GLY A 224 5.11 -11.49 9.69
N GLY A 225 5.41 -11.00 10.89
CA GLY A 225 6.53 -11.45 11.70
C GLY A 225 7.90 -10.84 11.35
N ASN A 226 7.99 -10.05 10.25
CA ASN A 226 9.25 -9.39 9.85
C ASN A 226 9.67 -8.25 10.79
N MET A 227 8.78 -7.82 11.69
CA MET A 227 9.02 -6.76 12.67
C MET A 227 8.66 -7.22 14.07
N LYS A 228 9.49 -8.08 14.66
CA LYS A 228 9.29 -8.60 16.05
C LYS A 228 9.23 -7.47 17.08
N GLN A 229 9.94 -6.36 16.84
CA GLN A 229 9.96 -5.18 17.72
C GLN A 229 8.68 -4.34 17.63
N ALA A 230 7.75 -4.64 16.72
CA ALA A 230 6.53 -3.85 16.54
C ALA A 230 5.71 -3.73 17.84
N GLN A 231 5.67 -4.77 18.67
CA GLN A 231 4.98 -4.77 19.95
C GLN A 231 5.53 -3.72 20.92
N GLY A 232 6.84 -3.45 20.89
CA GLY A 232 7.48 -2.43 21.74
C GLY A 232 7.18 -0.98 21.31
N TRP A 233 6.75 -0.76 20.08
CA TRP A 233 6.37 0.56 19.57
C TRP A 233 4.86 0.75 19.41
N SER A 234 4.11 -0.33 19.31
CA SER A 234 2.66 -0.26 19.14
C SER A 234 2.00 0.23 20.44
N VAL A 235 1.08 1.19 20.30
CA VAL A 235 0.16 1.62 21.38
C VAL A 235 -1.13 0.80 21.36
N HIS A 236 -1.25 -0.12 20.43
CA HIS A 236 -2.39 -1.01 20.24
C HIS A 236 -2.04 -2.44 20.58
N LYS A 237 -3.02 -3.20 21.06
CA LYS A 237 -2.84 -4.62 21.29
C LYS A 237 -2.91 -5.37 19.96
N LEU A 238 -1.77 -5.87 19.51
CA LEU A 238 -1.70 -6.76 18.36
C LEU A 238 -2.23 -8.15 18.72
N ASP A 239 -2.88 -8.80 17.77
CA ASP A 239 -3.43 -10.14 17.95
C ASP A 239 -3.32 -10.91 16.63
N TYR A 240 -3.30 -12.23 16.73
CA TYR A 240 -3.24 -13.10 15.57
C TYR A 240 -4.43 -12.90 14.64
N PHE A 241 -4.14 -12.82 13.36
CA PHE A 241 -5.13 -12.48 12.34
C PHE A 241 -5.58 -13.69 11.54
N THR A 242 -6.85 -14.00 11.63
CA THR A 242 -7.47 -15.18 10.99
C THR A 242 -8.32 -14.85 9.76
N GLU A 243 -8.65 -13.56 9.54
CA GLU A 243 -9.54 -13.13 8.44
C GLU A 243 -8.80 -12.20 7.48
N CYS A 244 -8.22 -12.72 6.41
CA CYS A 244 -7.46 -11.93 5.44
C CYS A 244 -8.04 -12.01 4.03
N GLU A 245 -8.46 -10.88 3.47
CA GLU A 245 -8.91 -10.82 2.08
C GLU A 245 -7.77 -10.60 1.07
N ARG A 246 -6.57 -10.25 1.53
CA ARG A 246 -5.43 -9.93 0.66
C ARG A 246 -5.13 -11.08 -0.30
N LEU A 247 -4.99 -12.29 0.26
CA LEU A 247 -4.74 -13.53 -0.51
C LEU A 247 -5.85 -13.85 -1.51
N MET A 248 -7.09 -13.45 -1.22
CA MET A 248 -8.27 -13.80 -2.02
C MET A 248 -8.55 -12.82 -3.17
N LYS A 249 -8.04 -11.59 -3.10
CA LYS A 249 -8.46 -10.52 -4.02
C LYS A 249 -7.34 -9.63 -4.54
N GLN A 250 -6.13 -9.75 -3.98
CA GLN A 250 -5.03 -8.83 -4.26
C GLN A 250 -3.81 -9.56 -4.77
N ALA A 251 -3.17 -9.02 -5.81
CA ALA A 251 -1.89 -9.49 -6.33
C ALA A 251 -0.79 -8.46 -6.03
N TYR A 252 0.39 -8.95 -5.72
CA TYR A 252 1.58 -8.18 -5.35
C TYR A 252 2.74 -8.62 -6.22
N VAL A 253 3.15 -7.77 -7.14
CA VAL A 253 4.18 -8.07 -8.15
C VAL A 253 5.40 -7.21 -7.84
N THR A 254 6.55 -7.86 -7.71
CA THR A 254 7.84 -7.18 -7.50
C THR A 254 8.44 -6.70 -8.83
N TRP A 255 9.44 -5.85 -8.77
CA TRP A 255 10.04 -5.21 -9.96
C TRP A 255 10.65 -6.22 -10.96
N ASP A 256 11.03 -7.41 -10.52
CA ASP A 256 11.57 -8.52 -11.31
C ASP A 256 10.52 -9.59 -11.70
N GLY A 257 9.25 -9.28 -11.44
CA GLY A 257 8.11 -10.08 -11.89
C GLY A 257 7.66 -11.18 -10.95
N ASP A 258 8.24 -11.34 -9.77
CA ASP A 258 7.74 -12.30 -8.81
C ASP A 258 6.40 -11.84 -8.23
N MET A 259 5.40 -12.70 -8.27
CA MET A 259 4.15 -12.49 -7.55
C MET A 259 4.27 -13.10 -6.16
N VAL A 260 4.22 -12.28 -5.12
CA VAL A 260 4.30 -12.71 -3.72
C VAL A 260 2.92 -12.80 -3.07
N ILE A 261 2.82 -13.58 -2.01
CA ILE A 261 1.54 -13.84 -1.32
C ILE A 261 0.91 -12.57 -0.71
N CYS A 262 1.70 -11.63 -0.22
CA CYS A 262 1.23 -10.46 0.53
C CYS A 262 2.19 -9.28 0.41
N CYS A 263 1.67 -8.06 0.57
CA CYS A 263 2.50 -6.84 0.66
C CYS A 263 3.41 -6.79 1.91
N THR A 264 3.25 -7.72 2.85
CA THR A 264 4.13 -7.86 4.01
C THR A 264 5.20 -8.93 3.83
N ASP A 265 5.20 -9.65 2.71
CA ASP A 265 6.22 -10.64 2.36
C ASP A 265 7.47 -9.97 1.77
N PHE A 266 8.12 -9.15 2.58
CA PHE A 266 9.33 -8.40 2.20
C PHE A 266 10.49 -9.32 1.83
N GLY A 267 10.58 -10.48 2.48
CA GLY A 267 11.63 -11.49 2.25
C GLY A 267 11.32 -12.42 1.08
N ARG A 268 10.19 -12.24 0.39
CA ARG A 268 9.75 -13.08 -0.73
C ARG A 268 9.74 -14.58 -0.39
N GLN A 269 9.29 -14.92 0.83
CA GLN A 269 9.27 -16.29 1.33
C GLN A 269 8.24 -17.16 0.60
N HIS A 270 7.19 -16.54 0.07
CA HIS A 270 6.10 -17.20 -0.63
C HIS A 270 5.88 -16.59 -2.02
N VAL A 271 6.75 -16.96 -2.96
CA VAL A 271 6.61 -16.61 -4.39
C VAL A 271 5.60 -17.55 -5.03
N LEU A 272 4.55 -16.99 -5.63
CA LEU A 272 3.49 -17.74 -6.29
C LEU A 272 3.85 -18.15 -7.72
N GLY A 273 4.78 -17.45 -8.34
CA GLY A 273 5.27 -17.58 -9.70
C GLY A 273 5.81 -16.27 -10.24
N ASN A 274 6.31 -16.25 -11.47
CA ASN A 274 6.86 -15.06 -12.09
C ASN A 274 5.98 -14.59 -13.26
N VAL A 275 5.40 -13.39 -13.13
CA VAL A 275 4.42 -12.86 -14.09
C VAL A 275 5.02 -12.44 -15.43
N PHE A 276 6.33 -12.26 -15.51
CA PHE A 276 6.99 -12.00 -16.80
C PHE A 276 7.09 -13.27 -17.67
N LYS A 277 7.07 -14.44 -17.02
CA LYS A 277 7.10 -15.74 -17.71
C LYS A 277 5.70 -16.23 -18.06
N ASP A 278 4.78 -16.14 -17.08
CA ASP A 278 3.50 -16.86 -17.15
C ASP A 278 2.29 -15.91 -17.29
N GLY A 279 2.46 -14.61 -17.01
CA GLY A 279 1.36 -13.66 -16.90
C GLY A 279 0.70 -13.65 -15.52
N ILE A 280 -0.04 -12.58 -15.22
CA ILE A 280 -0.71 -12.39 -13.92
C ILE A 280 -1.81 -13.44 -13.72
N GLU A 281 -2.63 -13.71 -14.74
CA GLU A 281 -3.76 -14.65 -14.61
C GLU A 281 -3.29 -16.07 -14.34
N ALA A 282 -2.28 -16.54 -15.06
CA ALA A 282 -1.76 -17.89 -14.89
C ALA A 282 -1.15 -18.08 -13.49
N VAL A 283 -0.33 -17.14 -13.01
CA VAL A 283 0.23 -17.19 -11.66
C VAL A 283 -0.89 -17.06 -10.61
N TRP A 284 -1.87 -16.16 -10.81
CA TRP A 284 -3.01 -15.97 -9.92
C TRP A 284 -3.85 -17.25 -9.76
N ARG A 285 -4.00 -18.02 -10.82
CA ARG A 285 -4.77 -19.28 -10.86
C ARG A 285 -3.91 -20.53 -10.71
N GLY A 286 -2.61 -20.37 -10.55
CA GLY A 286 -1.65 -21.46 -10.41
C GLY A 286 -1.85 -22.29 -9.13
N ASP A 287 -1.25 -23.48 -9.11
CA ASP A 287 -1.44 -24.46 -8.04
C ASP A 287 -0.97 -23.95 -6.67
N ILE A 288 0.15 -23.22 -6.62
CA ILE A 288 0.68 -22.64 -5.38
C ILE A 288 -0.35 -21.66 -4.78
N ALA A 289 -0.84 -20.72 -5.60
CA ALA A 289 -1.83 -19.74 -5.16
C ALA A 289 -3.13 -20.40 -4.71
N ASN A 290 -3.59 -21.42 -5.42
CA ASN A 290 -4.80 -22.17 -5.10
C ASN A 290 -4.64 -23.03 -3.84
N ASP A 291 -3.47 -23.62 -3.59
CA ASP A 291 -3.21 -24.35 -2.35
C ASP A 291 -3.26 -23.42 -1.14
N LEU A 292 -2.59 -22.27 -1.20
CA LEU A 292 -2.61 -21.28 -0.11
C LEU A 292 -4.05 -20.79 0.17
N ARG A 293 -4.85 -20.52 -0.86
CA ARG A 293 -6.25 -20.13 -0.72
C ARG A 293 -7.10 -21.25 -0.14
N ARG A 294 -6.86 -22.51 -0.53
CA ARG A 294 -7.54 -23.68 0.06
C ARG A 294 -7.24 -23.79 1.55
N ARG A 295 -5.97 -23.62 1.95
CA ARG A 295 -5.58 -23.58 3.39
C ARG A 295 -6.33 -22.46 4.12
N TYR A 296 -6.42 -21.27 3.53
CA TYR A 296 -7.18 -20.16 4.10
C TYR A 296 -8.68 -20.48 4.26
N ILE A 297 -9.34 -20.94 3.18
CA ILE A 297 -10.79 -21.23 3.17
C ILE A 297 -11.16 -22.34 4.17
N THR A 298 -10.27 -23.32 4.36
CA THR A 298 -10.47 -24.47 5.28
C THR A 298 -10.01 -24.16 6.71
N GLY A 299 -9.70 -22.90 7.05
CA GLY A 299 -9.28 -22.49 8.39
C GLY A 299 -7.84 -22.86 8.76
N ARG A 300 -7.06 -23.34 7.80
CA ARG A 300 -5.66 -23.73 7.99
C ARG A 300 -4.65 -22.63 7.64
N ILE A 301 -5.05 -21.37 7.75
CA ILE A 301 -4.18 -20.21 7.48
C ILE A 301 -2.90 -20.23 8.33
N HIS A 302 -2.97 -20.79 9.53
CA HIS A 302 -1.84 -20.97 10.44
C HIS A 302 -0.74 -21.91 9.90
N THR A 303 -1.02 -22.69 8.83
CA THR A 303 -0.03 -23.53 8.16
C THR A 303 0.75 -22.80 7.06
N ILE A 304 0.49 -21.53 6.87
CA ILE A 304 1.24 -20.62 5.97
C ILE A 304 2.17 -19.80 6.84
N ASP A 305 3.48 -20.02 6.73
CA ASP A 305 4.47 -19.48 7.67
C ASP A 305 4.33 -17.98 7.91
N LEU A 306 4.24 -17.17 6.85
CA LEU A 306 4.03 -15.73 6.95
C LEU A 306 2.72 -15.37 7.69
N CYS A 307 1.65 -16.16 7.44
CA CYS A 307 0.35 -15.90 8.03
C CYS A 307 0.25 -16.44 9.45
N SER A 308 1.01 -17.50 9.79
CA SER A 308 1.00 -18.14 11.11
C SER A 308 1.45 -17.21 12.23
N VAL A 309 2.27 -16.23 11.90
CA VAL A 309 2.84 -15.23 12.84
C VAL A 309 2.33 -13.81 12.57
N CYS A 310 1.37 -13.64 11.67
CA CYS A 310 0.86 -12.33 11.31
C CYS A 310 -0.05 -11.77 12.41
N GLU A 311 0.40 -10.71 13.04
CA GLU A 311 -0.35 -9.98 14.07
C GLU A 311 -0.71 -8.60 13.56
N ILE A 312 -1.95 -8.24 13.75
CA ILE A 312 -2.49 -6.94 13.42
C ILE A 312 -3.34 -6.41 14.57
N ASP A 313 -3.53 -5.10 14.59
CA ASP A 313 -4.53 -4.53 15.47
C ASP A 313 -5.93 -4.92 15.02
N LYS A 314 -6.73 -5.31 15.99
CA LYS A 314 -8.14 -5.58 15.78
C LYS A 314 -9.00 -4.31 15.90
N GLU A 315 -8.48 -3.23 16.40
CA GLU A 315 -9.11 -1.92 16.49
C GLU A 315 -8.70 -1.05 15.30
N ARG A 316 -9.49 -0.19 14.80
CA ARG A 316 -9.57 0.38 13.47
C ARG A 316 -8.58 1.50 13.14
N GLU A 317 -8.43 1.77 11.81
CA GLU A 317 -8.04 3.07 11.30
C GLU A 317 -8.94 4.17 11.87
N VAL A 318 -8.34 5.26 12.34
CA VAL A 318 -9.05 6.46 12.77
C VAL A 318 -8.90 7.52 11.68
N GLU A 319 -10.01 7.90 11.09
CA GLU A 319 -10.09 8.98 10.09
C GLU A 319 -10.63 10.26 10.75
N ALA A 320 -10.16 11.41 10.26
CA ALA A 320 -10.68 12.74 10.63
C ALA A 320 -11.12 13.52 9.40
#